data_726a766f6af04b3712efd2e95d779123
#
_entry.id   726a766f6af04b3712efd2e95d779123
#
_cell.length_a   1.000
_cell.length_b   1.000
_cell.length_c   1.000
_cell.angle_alpha   90.00
_cell.angle_beta   90.00
_cell.angle_gamma   90.00
#
_symmetry.space_group_name_H-M   'P 1'
#
loop_
_entity.id
_entity.type
_entity.pdbx_description
1 polymer ?
#
loop_
_entity_poly.entity_id
_entity_poly.type
_entity_poly.pdbx_seq_one_letter_code
_entity_poly.pdbx_strand_id
1 'polypeptide(L)'
;MKTELTIRHLGRMTQATVRGGDAQLKKFRNALLLKDFVLTSESEERLTFRRRAYMLHDDWPMRVVIRREGNQFEIRYWLCIPWAWIVGFVALIMIALPFGGIQRADLIFILGSLAAGLAIFKQKFDCSPKASFWQVEPRRRWGETMEQLLREAFGAGG
;
A
#
# COMPACT_ATOMS: atom_id res chain seq x y z
N MET A 1 -4.20 2.74 31.91
CA MET A 1 -3.42 1.65 31.27
C MET A 1 -2.80 2.22 30.00
N LYS A 2 -1.46 2.31 29.90
CA LYS A 2 -0.81 2.73 28.67
C LYS A 2 -1.09 1.70 27.58
N THR A 3 -1.75 2.10 26.52
CA THR A 3 -1.97 1.24 25.36
C THR A 3 -0.61 1.01 24.70
N GLU A 4 -0.14 -0.23 24.73
CA GLU A 4 1.16 -0.59 24.19
C GLU A 4 1.00 -0.75 22.67
N LEU A 5 1.43 0.24 21.92
CA LEU A 5 1.51 0.20 20.47
C LEU A 5 2.92 -0.26 20.09
N THR A 6 3.02 -1.45 19.54
CA THR A 6 4.29 -1.99 19.03
C THR A 6 4.25 -2.01 17.51
N ILE A 7 5.22 -1.36 16.87
CA ILE A 7 5.34 -1.32 15.41
C ILE A 7 6.59 -2.05 14.98
N ARG A 8 6.47 -2.97 14.02
CA ARG A 8 7.57 -3.74 13.43
C ARG A 8 7.52 -3.62 11.92
N HIS A 9 8.66 -3.35 11.31
CA HIS A 9 8.80 -3.33 9.86
C HIS A 9 9.29 -4.71 9.38
N LEU A 10 8.47 -5.40 8.62
CA LEU A 10 8.71 -6.75 8.09
C LEU A 10 8.81 -6.69 6.57
N GLY A 11 9.95 -6.27 6.04
CA GLY A 11 10.15 -6.14 4.60
C GLY A 11 9.15 -5.15 3.97
N ARG A 12 8.25 -5.64 3.12
CA ARG A 12 7.22 -4.81 2.42
C ARG A 12 6.06 -4.38 3.31
N MET A 13 5.93 -4.99 4.44
CA MET A 13 4.78 -4.87 5.31
C MET A 13 5.20 -4.23 6.62
N THR A 14 4.37 -3.38 7.14
CA THR A 14 4.46 -2.91 8.51
C THR A 14 3.39 -3.60 9.33
N GLN A 15 3.76 -4.09 10.47
CA GLN A 15 2.89 -4.76 11.44
C GLN A 15 2.83 -3.91 12.69
N ALA A 16 1.62 -3.58 13.09
CA ALA A 16 1.35 -2.94 14.37
C ALA A 16 0.52 -3.88 15.24
N THR A 17 0.91 -4.02 16.50
CA THR A 17 0.14 -4.77 17.49
C THR A 17 -0.38 -3.77 18.50
N VAL A 18 -1.69 -3.78 18.72
CA VAL A 18 -2.37 -2.85 19.64
C VAL A 18 -3.33 -3.61 20.54
N ARG A 19 -3.43 -3.20 21.79
CA ARG A 19 -4.48 -3.66 22.71
C ARG A 19 -5.65 -2.69 22.66
N GLY A 20 -6.86 -3.22 22.58
CA GLY A 20 -8.05 -2.37 22.53
C GLY A 20 -9.33 -3.18 22.43
N GLY A 21 -10.46 -2.49 22.57
CA GLY A 21 -11.79 -3.06 22.43
C GLY A 21 -12.44 -2.71 21.09
N ASP A 22 -13.66 -3.21 20.91
CA ASP A 22 -14.42 -3.01 19.67
C ASP A 22 -14.74 -1.53 19.37
N ALA A 23 -14.88 -0.69 20.40
CA ALA A 23 -15.08 0.74 20.21
C ALA A 23 -13.88 1.43 19.53
N GLN A 24 -12.67 1.05 19.93
CA GLN A 24 -11.43 1.57 19.34
C GLN A 24 -11.23 1.03 17.92
N LEU A 25 -11.55 -0.25 17.68
CA LEU A 25 -11.55 -0.84 16.35
C LEU A 25 -12.53 -0.11 15.42
N LYS A 26 -13.73 0.19 15.89
CA LYS A 26 -14.73 0.95 15.15
C LYS A 26 -14.24 2.37 14.81
N LYS A 27 -13.57 3.03 15.76
CA LYS A 27 -12.95 4.35 15.55
C LYS A 27 -11.88 4.27 14.45
N PHE A 28 -11.01 3.28 14.50
CA PHE A 28 -9.98 3.06 13.50
C PHE A 28 -10.57 2.73 12.11
N ARG A 29 -11.60 1.86 12.06
CA ARG A 29 -12.36 1.56 10.84
C ARG A 29 -12.92 2.85 10.21
N ASN A 30 -13.56 3.70 10.98
CA ASN A 30 -14.12 4.96 10.49
C ASN A 30 -13.01 5.90 9.98
N ALA A 31 -11.89 5.97 10.66
CA ALA A 31 -10.74 6.76 10.25
C ALA A 31 -10.15 6.27 8.91
N LEU A 32 -10.10 4.96 8.68
CA LEU A 32 -9.70 4.39 7.38
C LEU A 32 -10.68 4.76 6.28
N LEU A 33 -11.99 4.67 6.53
CA LEU A 33 -13.02 5.04 5.54
C LEU A 33 -12.93 6.52 5.15
N LEU A 34 -12.62 7.42 6.10
CA LEU A 34 -12.38 8.85 5.84
C LEU A 34 -11.11 9.11 5.00
N LYS A 35 -10.21 8.15 4.90
CA LYS A 35 -8.98 8.20 4.08
C LYS A 35 -9.10 7.40 2.77
N ASP A 36 -10.32 7.24 2.25
CA ASP A 36 -10.64 6.54 0.99
C ASP A 36 -10.30 5.05 0.97
N PHE A 37 -10.20 4.42 2.15
CA PHE A 37 -10.13 2.98 2.21
C PHE A 37 -11.53 2.37 2.08
N VAL A 38 -11.63 1.31 1.31
CA VAL A 38 -12.85 0.54 1.12
C VAL A 38 -12.69 -0.81 1.79
N LEU A 39 -13.68 -1.23 2.56
CA LEU A 39 -13.72 -2.56 3.14
C LEU A 39 -13.95 -3.57 2.01
N THR A 40 -13.01 -4.50 1.84
CA THR A 40 -13.06 -5.53 0.78
C THR A 40 -13.47 -6.90 1.29
N SER A 41 -13.22 -7.18 2.56
CA SER A 41 -13.60 -8.43 3.20
C SER A 41 -13.78 -8.22 4.69
N GLU A 42 -14.85 -8.79 5.23
CA GLU A 42 -15.16 -8.77 6.66
C GLU A 42 -15.49 -10.18 7.12
N SER A 43 -14.78 -10.64 8.15
CA SER A 43 -15.09 -11.84 8.91
C SER A 43 -14.89 -11.53 10.39
N GLU A 44 -15.36 -12.41 11.28
CA GLU A 44 -15.27 -12.20 12.73
C GLU A 44 -13.83 -11.98 13.22
N GLU A 45 -12.86 -12.65 12.57
CA GLU A 45 -11.46 -12.60 12.96
C GLU A 45 -10.62 -11.65 12.08
N ARG A 46 -11.15 -11.21 10.91
CA ARG A 46 -10.34 -10.48 9.94
C ARG A 46 -11.12 -9.44 9.17
N LEU A 47 -10.60 -8.21 9.18
CA LEU A 47 -11.06 -7.13 8.33
C LEU A 47 -9.96 -6.79 7.30
N THR A 48 -10.35 -6.63 6.05
CA THR A 48 -9.42 -6.24 4.99
C THR A 48 -9.92 -4.99 4.30
N PHE A 49 -9.06 -3.97 4.27
CA PHE A 49 -9.31 -2.72 3.60
C PHE A 49 -8.35 -2.55 2.44
N ARG A 50 -8.82 -1.87 1.40
CA ARG A 50 -8.02 -1.50 0.24
C ARG A 50 -8.25 -0.05 -0.10
N ARG A 51 -7.18 0.70 -0.29
CA ARG A 51 -7.23 2.04 -0.87
C ARG A 51 -6.99 1.95 -2.36
N ARG A 52 -7.82 2.64 -3.14
CA ARG A 52 -7.64 2.75 -4.59
C ARG A 52 -6.59 3.82 -4.89
N ALA A 53 -5.78 3.58 -5.93
CA ALA A 53 -4.91 4.61 -6.48
C ALA A 53 -5.59 5.25 -7.67
N TYR A 54 -5.55 6.57 -7.71
CA TYR A 54 -5.95 7.34 -8.88
C TYR A 54 -4.69 7.84 -9.61
N MET A 55 -4.69 7.76 -10.95
CA MET A 55 -3.49 8.06 -11.75
C MET A 55 -2.99 9.49 -11.63
N LEU A 56 -3.88 10.43 -11.36
CA LEU A 56 -3.58 11.87 -11.33
C LEU A 56 -3.27 12.40 -9.93
N HIS A 57 -3.39 11.56 -8.92
CA HIS A 57 -3.05 11.90 -7.55
C HIS A 57 -1.85 11.08 -7.10
N ASP A 58 -1.02 11.66 -6.26
CA ASP A 58 0.12 11.00 -5.60
C ASP A 58 -0.32 9.92 -4.60
N ASP A 59 -1.36 9.20 -5.00
CA ASP A 59 -2.09 8.21 -4.21
C ASP A 59 -1.65 6.80 -4.58
N TRP A 60 -1.00 6.16 -3.62
CA TRP A 60 -0.57 4.78 -3.78
C TRP A 60 -1.65 3.81 -3.32
N PRO A 61 -1.88 2.70 -4.09
CA PRO A 61 -2.77 1.65 -3.63
C PRO A 61 -2.17 1.01 -2.38
N MET A 62 -2.99 0.89 -1.37
CA MET A 62 -2.58 0.37 -0.07
C MET A 62 -3.56 -0.70 0.41
N ARG A 63 -3.05 -1.69 1.11
CA ARG A 63 -3.84 -2.71 1.78
C ARG A 63 -3.61 -2.66 3.27
N VAL A 64 -4.69 -2.76 4.02
CA VAL A 64 -4.68 -2.89 5.48
C VAL A 64 -5.44 -4.15 5.83
N VAL A 65 -4.83 -4.99 6.65
CA VAL A 65 -5.43 -6.21 7.18
C VAL A 65 -5.40 -6.11 8.68
N ILE A 66 -6.55 -6.24 9.31
CA ILE A 66 -6.71 -6.26 10.75
C ILE A 66 -7.10 -7.68 11.13
N ARG A 67 -6.36 -8.29 12.04
CA ARG A 67 -6.69 -9.59 12.64
C ARG A 67 -6.98 -9.40 14.12
N ARG A 68 -7.98 -10.11 14.61
CA ARG A 68 -8.30 -10.15 16.02
C ARG A 68 -7.61 -11.37 16.65
N GLU A 69 -6.78 -11.14 17.64
CA GLU A 69 -6.11 -12.18 18.42
C GLU A 69 -6.45 -11.98 19.91
N GLY A 70 -7.60 -12.54 20.32
CA GLY A 70 -8.11 -12.36 21.69
C GLY A 70 -8.41 -10.89 22.00
N ASN A 71 -7.64 -10.30 22.93
CA ASN A 71 -7.78 -8.90 23.35
C ASN A 71 -6.78 -7.95 22.65
N GLN A 72 -6.18 -8.41 21.56
CA GLN A 72 -5.23 -7.64 20.77
C GLN A 72 -5.67 -7.62 19.31
N PHE A 73 -5.29 -6.55 18.62
CA PHE A 73 -5.45 -6.43 17.18
C PHE A 73 -4.08 -6.39 16.53
N GLU A 74 -3.87 -7.29 15.58
CA GLU A 74 -2.73 -7.28 14.69
C GLU A 74 -3.12 -6.54 13.41
N ILE A 75 -2.50 -5.41 13.15
CA ILE A 75 -2.78 -4.55 12.01
C ILE A 75 -1.57 -4.58 11.08
N ARG A 76 -1.76 -5.15 9.89
CA ARG A 76 -0.73 -5.24 8.86
C ARG A 76 -1.10 -4.30 7.72
N TYR A 77 -0.15 -3.50 7.27
CA TYR A 77 -0.36 -2.61 6.14
C TYR A 77 0.85 -2.53 5.22
N TRP A 78 0.59 -2.37 3.92
CA TRP A 78 1.62 -2.25 2.90
C TRP A 78 1.11 -1.55 1.66
N LEU A 79 2.02 -0.95 0.90
CA LEU A 79 1.74 -0.40 -0.42
C LEU A 79 1.64 -1.52 -1.45
N CYS A 80 0.61 -1.48 -2.27
CA CYS A 80 0.38 -2.46 -3.33
C CYS A 80 0.99 -1.98 -4.64
N ILE A 81 1.37 -2.93 -5.50
CA ILE A 81 1.79 -2.62 -6.87
C ILE A 81 0.54 -2.36 -7.71
N PRO A 82 0.45 -1.24 -8.43
CA PRO A 82 -0.69 -0.94 -9.30
C PRO A 82 -0.61 -1.74 -10.62
N TRP A 83 -0.69 -3.05 -10.55
CA TRP A 83 -0.56 -3.95 -11.71
C TRP A 83 -1.50 -3.60 -12.87
N ALA A 84 -2.73 -3.15 -12.59
CA ALA A 84 -3.68 -2.75 -13.61
C ALA A 84 -3.13 -1.62 -14.52
N TRP A 85 -2.37 -0.70 -13.93
CA TRP A 85 -1.73 0.40 -14.65
C TRP A 85 -0.56 -0.07 -15.50
N ILE A 86 0.26 -0.96 -14.94
CA ILE A 86 1.40 -1.55 -15.67
C ILE A 86 0.90 -2.33 -16.88
N VAL A 87 -0.08 -3.22 -16.66
CA VAL A 87 -0.66 -4.03 -17.73
C VAL A 87 -1.36 -3.14 -18.76
N GLY A 88 -2.13 -2.13 -18.33
CA GLY A 88 -2.79 -1.18 -19.22
C GLY A 88 -1.80 -0.38 -20.08
N PHE A 89 -0.70 0.09 -19.48
CA PHE A 89 0.33 0.81 -20.20
C PHE A 89 1.08 -0.08 -21.21
N VAL A 90 1.41 -1.30 -20.81
CA VAL A 90 2.03 -2.30 -21.72
C VAL A 90 1.09 -2.63 -22.87
N ALA A 91 -0.21 -2.86 -22.58
CA ALA A 91 -1.20 -3.13 -23.63
C ALA A 91 -1.34 -1.95 -24.60
N LEU A 92 -1.37 -0.74 -24.09
CA LEU A 92 -1.44 0.48 -24.93
C LEU A 92 -0.23 0.59 -25.87
N ILE A 93 0.98 0.33 -25.35
CA ILE A 93 2.20 0.30 -26.18
C ILE A 93 2.09 -0.79 -27.24
N MET A 94 1.68 -2.00 -26.86
CA MET A 94 1.55 -3.13 -27.79
C MET A 94 0.51 -2.87 -28.90
N ILE A 95 -0.54 -2.12 -28.61
CA ILE A 95 -1.56 -1.74 -29.60
C ILE A 95 -1.02 -0.62 -30.52
N ALA A 96 -0.27 0.34 -29.99
CA ALA A 96 0.27 1.45 -30.74
C ALA A 96 1.41 1.06 -31.70
N LEU A 97 2.17 0.01 -31.36
CA LEU A 97 3.31 -0.49 -32.13
C LEU A 97 3.01 -0.77 -33.62
N PRO A 98 1.90 -1.50 -33.98
CA PRO A 98 1.62 -1.82 -35.38
C PRO A 98 1.26 -0.62 -36.26
N PHE A 99 0.74 0.46 -35.66
CA PHE A 99 0.26 1.63 -36.39
C PHE A 99 1.35 2.66 -36.70
N GLY A 100 2.52 2.55 -36.08
CA GLY A 100 3.61 3.53 -36.16
C GLY A 100 4.70 3.25 -37.19
N GLY A 101 4.63 2.15 -37.97
CA GLY A 101 5.70 1.78 -38.91
C GLY A 101 7.05 1.54 -38.21
N ILE A 102 7.03 1.03 -37.01
CA ILE A 102 8.18 0.94 -36.10
C ILE A 102 9.19 -0.09 -36.62
N GLN A 103 10.43 0.35 -36.77
CA GLN A 103 11.56 -0.51 -37.13
C GLN A 103 11.96 -1.40 -35.97
N ARG A 104 12.67 -2.51 -36.24
CA ARG A 104 13.13 -3.45 -35.19
C ARG A 104 13.96 -2.77 -34.08
N ALA A 105 14.70 -1.72 -34.43
CA ALA A 105 15.50 -0.95 -33.47
C ALA A 105 14.62 -0.23 -32.44
N ASP A 106 13.50 0.35 -32.88
CA ASP A 106 12.56 1.05 -31.99
C ASP A 106 11.87 0.07 -31.04
N LEU A 107 11.58 -1.13 -31.53
CA LEU A 107 10.98 -2.20 -30.74
C LEU A 107 11.91 -2.66 -29.60
N ILE A 108 13.20 -2.81 -29.90
CA ILE A 108 14.23 -3.15 -28.90
C ILE A 108 14.35 -2.01 -27.87
N PHE A 109 14.34 -0.76 -28.31
CA PHE A 109 14.41 0.39 -27.41
C PHE A 109 13.18 0.49 -26.49
N ILE A 110 11.98 0.27 -27.03
CA ILE A 110 10.72 0.27 -26.26
C ILE A 110 10.71 -0.87 -25.23
N LEU A 111 11.06 -2.08 -25.65
CA LEU A 111 11.14 -3.24 -24.75
C LEU A 111 12.21 -3.06 -23.68
N GLY A 112 13.37 -2.52 -24.05
CA GLY A 112 14.45 -2.19 -23.12
C GLY A 112 14.02 -1.14 -22.10
N SER A 113 13.36 -0.08 -22.54
CA SER A 113 12.82 0.98 -21.67
C SER A 113 11.73 0.45 -20.75
N LEU A 114 10.87 -0.44 -21.25
CA LEU A 114 9.85 -1.11 -20.45
C LEU A 114 10.46 -2.01 -19.37
N ALA A 115 11.45 -2.82 -19.74
CA ALA A 115 12.17 -3.68 -18.81
C ALA A 115 12.91 -2.88 -17.75
N ALA A 116 13.59 -1.79 -18.13
CA ALA A 116 14.22 -0.85 -17.20
C ALA A 116 13.18 -0.20 -16.28
N GLY A 117 12.06 0.26 -16.82
CA GLY A 117 10.94 0.82 -16.06
C GLY A 117 10.37 -0.20 -15.05
N LEU A 118 10.18 -1.45 -15.45
CA LEU A 118 9.73 -2.52 -14.56
C LEU A 118 10.77 -2.86 -13.47
N ALA A 119 12.07 -2.83 -13.81
CA ALA A 119 13.14 -3.06 -12.84
C ALA A 119 13.20 -1.92 -11.81
N ILE A 120 13.12 -0.66 -12.26
CA ILE A 120 13.03 0.52 -11.40
C ILE A 120 11.77 0.45 -10.54
N PHE A 121 10.65 0.05 -11.13
CA PHE A 121 9.39 -0.11 -10.43
C PHE A 121 9.45 -1.22 -9.38
N LYS A 122 10.07 -2.36 -9.71
CA LYS A 122 10.32 -3.45 -8.75
C LYS A 122 11.19 -2.97 -7.59
N GLN A 123 12.29 -2.25 -7.86
CA GLN A 123 13.10 -1.64 -6.82
C GLN A 123 12.31 -0.64 -5.98
N LYS A 124 11.44 0.13 -6.60
CA LYS A 124 10.56 1.09 -5.94
C LYS A 124 9.61 0.43 -4.94
N PHE A 125 9.22 -0.82 -5.18
CA PHE A 125 8.34 -1.60 -4.30
C PHE A 125 9.09 -2.64 -3.46
N ASP A 126 10.36 -2.84 -3.72
CA ASP A 126 11.19 -3.69 -2.87
C ASP A 126 11.47 -3.00 -1.54
N CYS A 127 11.23 -3.70 -0.46
CA CYS A 127 11.35 -3.21 0.90
C CYS A 127 12.79 -3.23 1.41
N SER A 128 13.74 -3.29 0.50
CA SER A 128 15.14 -3.17 0.86
C SER A 128 15.38 -1.83 1.59
N PRO A 129 16.17 -1.81 2.68
CA PRO A 129 16.64 -0.55 3.27
C PRO A 129 17.45 0.31 2.30
N LYS A 130 17.92 -0.28 1.19
CA LYS A 130 18.53 0.41 0.04
C LYS A 130 17.49 0.88 -0.99
N ALA A 131 16.23 1.02 -0.59
CA ALA A 131 15.18 1.51 -1.46
C ALA A 131 15.57 2.85 -2.07
N SER A 132 15.40 2.95 -3.39
CA SER A 132 15.64 4.20 -4.11
C SER A 132 14.76 5.32 -3.53
N PHE A 133 15.19 6.56 -3.66
CA PHE A 133 14.51 7.72 -3.10
C PHE A 133 13.01 7.81 -3.43
N TRP A 134 12.56 7.19 -4.52
CA TRP A 134 11.16 7.06 -4.94
C TRP A 134 10.26 6.27 -4.00
N GLN A 135 10.84 5.36 -3.21
CA GLN A 135 10.06 4.54 -2.28
C GLN A 135 9.98 5.17 -0.90
N VAL A 136 11.02 5.92 -0.55
CA VAL A 136 11.19 6.43 0.79
C VAL A 136 10.03 7.36 1.13
N GLU A 137 9.67 8.25 0.21
CA GLU A 137 8.69 9.30 0.46
C GLU A 137 7.23 8.78 0.61
N PRO A 138 6.66 8.02 -0.34
CA PRO A 138 5.32 7.48 -0.17
C PRO A 138 5.18 6.58 1.05
N ARG A 139 6.22 5.80 1.37
CA ARG A 139 6.22 4.91 2.53
C ARG A 139 6.32 5.68 3.83
N ARG A 140 7.19 6.68 3.89
CA ARG A 140 7.34 7.54 5.06
C ARG A 140 6.00 8.23 5.34
N ARG A 141 5.44 8.92 4.36
CA ARG A 141 4.17 9.65 4.49
C ARG A 141 3.00 8.75 4.91
N TRP A 142 2.85 7.59 4.26
CA TRP A 142 1.81 6.65 4.62
C TRP A 142 2.08 5.91 5.93
N GLY A 143 3.34 5.67 6.26
CA GLY A 143 3.75 5.15 7.55
C GLY A 143 3.36 6.10 8.68
N GLU A 144 3.72 7.37 8.57
CA GLU A 144 3.36 8.43 9.52
C GLU A 144 1.83 8.59 9.66
N THR A 145 1.12 8.60 8.53
CA THR A 145 -0.35 8.68 8.52
C THR A 145 -0.98 7.49 9.25
N MET A 146 -0.53 6.27 8.96
CA MET A 146 -1.06 5.07 9.62
C MET A 146 -0.73 5.04 11.10
N GLU A 147 0.48 5.44 11.50
CA GLU A 147 0.84 5.57 12.92
C GLU A 147 -0.03 6.60 13.63
N GLN A 148 -0.28 7.74 13.00
CA GLN A 148 -1.17 8.75 13.56
C GLN A 148 -2.57 8.21 13.75
N LEU A 149 -3.16 7.55 12.74
CA LEU A 149 -4.48 6.93 12.84
C LEU A 149 -4.55 5.87 13.94
N LEU A 150 -3.51 5.07 14.09
CA LEU A 150 -3.40 4.07 15.17
C LEU A 150 -3.34 4.73 16.55
N ARG A 151 -2.52 5.78 16.70
CA ARG A 151 -2.41 6.53 17.96
C ARG A 151 -3.73 7.24 18.31
N GLU A 152 -4.41 7.83 17.33
CA GLU A 152 -5.71 8.49 17.54
C GLU A 152 -6.83 7.50 17.91
N ALA A 153 -6.82 6.31 17.32
CA ALA A 153 -7.84 5.30 17.56
C ALA A 153 -7.62 4.53 18.87
N PHE A 154 -6.36 4.13 19.13
CA PHE A 154 -6.01 3.26 20.23
C PHE A 154 -5.26 3.96 21.36
N GLY A 155 -4.64 5.12 21.11
CA GLY A 155 -3.86 5.86 22.10
C GLY A 155 -4.68 6.80 23.00
N ALA A 156 -5.91 7.13 22.66
CA ALA A 156 -6.77 8.04 23.41
C ALA A 156 -7.52 7.37 24.58
N GLY A 157 -6.86 6.49 25.29
CA GLY A 157 -7.36 5.80 26.49
C GLY A 157 -6.53 6.19 27.71
N GLY A 158 -6.39 7.50 27.95
CA GLY A 158 -5.84 8.06 29.16
C GLY A 158 -6.72 9.17 29.68
#